data_04ef3effb4fb728c621b79552ffac5a9
#
_entry.id   04ef3effb4fb728c621b79552ffac5a9
#
_cell.length_a   1.000
_cell.length_b   1.000
_cell.length_c   1.000
_cell.angle_alpha   90.00
_cell.angle_beta   90.00
_cell.angle_gamma   90.00
#
_symmetry.space_group_name_H-M   'P 1'
#
loop_
_entity.id
_entity.type
_entity.pdbx_description
1 polymer ?
#
loop_
_entity_poly.entity_id
_entity_poly.type
_entity_poly.pdbx_seq_one_letter_code
_entity_poly.pdbx_strand_id
1 'polypeptide(L)'
;LGWQIGSGWRARLQWLQSETSAHPDAAGTGLTEGATRRGHLAHARLLYQGDDRREADATLEDVGAGFRDDTGFIAQAGVRRAKGRVATGWGNWGPFNEFWLNLEGERVTDRATGAVVLQDLAPGIWLTGAHNLEAWAYLHGLMRGTAAMRPDAGRPLQQQRYLAAGMTVTPALWAPLLSAELKLGRLADVAGDVPRPGGQVQVSLTTRPLPRLELEPRLGHGWLRADGRALYAESAHQLLARWHFSATQSLRAIVRYTATERSGATL
;
A
#
# COMPACT_ATOMS: atom_id res chain seq x y z
N LEU A 1 20.57 -13.31 -8.20
CA LEU A 1 20.56 -14.19 -9.38
C LEU A 1 19.22 -14.08 -10.08
N GLY A 2 19.22 -13.97 -11.41
CA GLY A 2 18.02 -13.95 -12.23
C GLY A 2 18.18 -14.84 -13.47
N TRP A 3 17.11 -15.50 -13.86
CA TRP A 3 17.06 -16.38 -15.02
C TRP A 3 15.85 -16.09 -15.87
N GLN A 4 16.02 -16.18 -17.18
CA GLN A 4 14.91 -16.28 -18.12
C GLN A 4 14.71 -17.75 -18.48
N ILE A 5 13.48 -18.26 -18.28
CA ILE A 5 13.13 -19.65 -18.45
C ILE A 5 12.13 -19.74 -19.60
N GLY A 6 12.61 -19.98 -20.82
CA GLY A 6 11.75 -19.99 -22.01
C GLY A 6 11.09 -18.65 -22.35
N SER A 7 10.04 -18.68 -23.16
CA SER A 7 9.27 -17.49 -23.53
C SER A 7 8.34 -17.06 -22.38
N GLY A 8 8.48 -15.83 -21.94
CA GLY A 8 7.58 -15.20 -20.98
C GLY A 8 7.89 -15.47 -19.49
N TRP A 9 8.68 -16.44 -19.11
CA TRP A 9 9.01 -16.74 -17.71
C TRP A 9 10.32 -16.12 -17.27
N ARG A 10 10.32 -15.53 -16.08
CA ARG A 10 11.52 -15.00 -15.40
C ARG A 10 11.51 -15.44 -13.94
N ALA A 11 12.65 -15.93 -13.46
CA ALA A 11 12.84 -16.25 -12.06
C ALA A 11 13.94 -15.40 -11.47
N ARG A 12 13.76 -14.97 -10.22
CA ARG A 12 14.76 -14.23 -9.44
C ARG A 12 14.87 -14.84 -8.06
N LEU A 13 16.12 -15.07 -7.63
CA LEU A 13 16.44 -15.44 -6.26
C LEU A 13 17.41 -14.42 -5.66
N GLN A 14 17.16 -14.06 -4.43
CA GLN A 14 18.02 -13.15 -3.66
C GLN A 14 18.16 -13.70 -2.24
N TRP A 15 19.38 -13.68 -1.76
CA TRP A 15 19.71 -13.97 -0.38
C TRP A 15 20.54 -12.82 0.18
N LEU A 16 20.11 -12.28 1.31
CA LEU A 16 20.82 -11.25 2.05
C LEU A 16 21.06 -11.75 3.47
N GLN A 17 22.18 -11.35 4.04
CA GLN A 17 22.51 -11.62 5.42
C GLN A 17 22.93 -10.32 6.10
N SER A 18 22.48 -10.12 7.31
CA SER A 18 22.88 -8.98 8.15
C SER A 18 23.50 -9.46 9.44
N GLU A 19 24.49 -8.73 9.91
CA GLU A 19 25.09 -8.91 11.23
C GLU A 19 25.23 -7.52 11.87
N THR A 20 24.68 -7.33 13.06
CA THR A 20 24.74 -6.05 13.76
C THR A 20 24.89 -6.25 15.27
N SER A 21 25.76 -5.44 15.88
CA SER A 21 25.91 -5.32 17.34
C SER A 21 25.20 -4.08 17.91
N ALA A 22 24.70 -3.19 17.05
CA ALA A 22 23.98 -1.98 17.45
C ALA A 22 22.46 -2.21 17.37
N HIS A 23 21.78 -1.93 18.47
CA HIS A 23 20.32 -2.12 18.58
C HIS A 23 19.66 -0.82 19.06
N PRO A 24 18.39 -0.54 18.68
CA PRO A 24 17.63 0.54 19.29
C PRO A 24 17.61 0.37 20.81
N ASP A 25 17.80 1.46 21.53
CA ASP A 25 17.60 1.48 22.98
C ASP A 25 16.13 1.24 23.35
N ALA A 26 15.87 0.98 24.63
CA ALA A 26 14.50 0.72 25.11
C ALA A 26 13.54 1.89 24.87
N ALA A 27 14.04 3.09 24.72
CA ALA A 27 13.28 4.32 24.44
C ALA A 27 13.12 4.60 22.94
N GLY A 28 13.86 3.88 22.06
CA GLY A 28 13.84 4.11 20.62
C GLY A 28 14.52 5.42 20.19
N THR A 29 15.31 6.02 21.07
CA THR A 29 15.94 7.33 20.87
C THR A 29 17.37 7.24 20.39
N GLY A 30 17.97 6.07 20.47
CA GLY A 30 19.37 5.84 20.07
C GLY A 30 19.68 4.38 19.76
N LEU A 31 20.95 4.09 19.55
CA LEU A 31 21.49 2.74 19.37
C LEU A 31 22.39 2.40 20.54
N THR A 32 22.19 1.23 21.12
CA THR A 32 23.09 0.65 22.14
C THR A 32 23.84 -0.53 21.56
N GLU A 33 25.10 -0.67 21.91
CA GLU A 33 25.86 -1.89 21.62
C GLU A 33 25.35 -3.05 22.49
N GLY A 34 25.22 -4.22 21.91
CA GLY A 34 24.75 -5.42 22.57
C GLY A 34 25.27 -6.69 21.91
N ALA A 35 24.71 -7.82 22.26
CA ALA A 35 25.06 -9.09 21.64
C ALA A 35 24.81 -9.03 20.13
N THR A 36 25.79 -9.46 19.34
CA THR A 36 25.66 -9.53 17.88
C THR A 36 24.44 -10.32 17.47
N ARG A 37 23.58 -9.70 16.68
CA ARG A 37 22.41 -10.34 16.06
C ARG A 37 22.68 -10.60 14.60
N ARG A 38 22.31 -11.80 14.19
CA ARG A 38 22.37 -12.22 12.78
C ARG A 38 20.98 -12.43 12.25
N GLY A 39 20.78 -12.00 11.03
CA GLY A 39 19.53 -12.19 10.32
C GLY A 39 19.76 -12.50 8.86
N HIS A 40 18.69 -12.96 8.19
CA HIS A 40 18.71 -13.20 6.75
C HIS A 40 17.39 -12.76 6.14
N LEU A 41 17.44 -12.47 4.85
CA LEU A 41 16.28 -12.34 3.97
C LEU A 41 16.51 -13.24 2.77
N ALA A 42 15.58 -14.17 2.55
CA ALA A 42 15.47 -14.94 1.32
C ALA A 42 14.26 -14.42 0.53
N HIS A 43 14.46 -14.15 -0.75
CA HIS A 43 13.42 -13.70 -1.66
C HIS A 43 13.48 -14.51 -2.95
N ALA A 44 12.36 -15.10 -3.34
CA ALA A 44 12.18 -15.80 -4.60
C ALA A 44 10.98 -15.19 -5.34
N ARG A 45 11.16 -14.89 -6.61
CA ARG A 45 10.08 -14.40 -7.48
C ARG A 45 10.06 -15.18 -8.77
N LEU A 46 8.86 -15.56 -9.19
CA LEU A 46 8.57 -16.15 -10.48
C LEU A 46 7.55 -15.25 -11.19
N LEU A 47 7.91 -14.75 -12.35
CA LEU A 47 7.08 -13.88 -13.16
C LEU A 47 6.83 -14.53 -14.51
N TYR A 48 5.59 -14.54 -14.95
CA TYR A 48 5.16 -14.87 -16.30
C TYR A 48 4.52 -13.64 -16.95
N GLN A 49 4.97 -13.30 -18.15
CA GLN A 49 4.37 -12.29 -19.02
C GLN A 49 4.27 -12.90 -20.42
N GLY A 50 3.06 -13.32 -20.78
CA GLY A 50 2.77 -13.89 -22.09
C GLY A 50 2.38 -12.82 -23.12
N ASP A 51 2.61 -13.09 -24.38
CA ASP A 51 2.17 -12.23 -25.49
C ASP A 51 0.64 -12.22 -25.64
N ASP A 52 -0.05 -13.17 -25.02
CA ASP A 52 -1.51 -13.36 -25.01
C ASP A 52 -2.23 -12.54 -23.94
N ARG A 53 -1.57 -11.53 -23.37
CA ARG A 53 -2.10 -10.70 -22.28
C ARG A 53 -2.47 -11.50 -21.02
N ARG A 54 -1.68 -12.49 -20.71
CA ARG A 54 -1.74 -13.23 -19.46
C ARG A 54 -0.51 -12.96 -18.63
N GLU A 55 -0.71 -12.71 -17.38
CA GLU A 55 0.35 -12.46 -16.42
C GLU A 55 0.16 -13.33 -15.18
N ALA A 56 1.27 -13.78 -14.63
CA ALA A 56 1.31 -14.39 -13.31
C ALA A 56 2.58 -13.95 -12.57
N ASP A 57 2.44 -13.63 -11.31
CA ASP A 57 3.55 -13.27 -10.42
C ASP A 57 3.40 -14.06 -9.12
N ALA A 58 4.47 -14.70 -8.68
CA ALA A 58 4.53 -15.36 -7.39
C ALA A 58 5.81 -14.93 -6.67
N THR A 59 5.67 -14.47 -5.45
CA THR A 59 6.78 -14.03 -4.60
C THR A 59 6.73 -14.77 -3.27
N LEU A 60 7.88 -15.28 -2.85
CA LEU A 60 8.10 -15.87 -1.54
C LEU A 60 9.21 -15.11 -0.83
N GLU A 61 8.96 -14.73 0.42
CA GLU A 61 9.94 -14.06 1.27
C GLU A 61 10.05 -14.79 2.61
N ASP A 62 11.26 -14.99 3.09
CA ASP A 62 11.55 -15.44 4.46
C ASP A 62 12.49 -14.41 5.11
N VAL A 63 11.95 -13.66 6.08
CA VAL A 63 12.68 -12.60 6.78
C VAL A 63 12.96 -13.06 8.21
N GLY A 64 14.23 -13.27 8.53
CA GLY A 64 14.66 -13.64 9.88
C GLY A 64 14.38 -12.53 10.90
N ALA A 65 14.06 -12.89 12.14
CA ALA A 65 13.73 -11.92 13.20
C ALA A 65 14.90 -10.94 13.52
N GLY A 66 16.14 -11.39 13.31
CA GLY A 66 17.34 -10.54 13.51
C GLY A 66 17.78 -9.79 12.25
N PHE A 67 17.07 -9.90 11.14
CA PHE A 67 17.46 -9.24 9.91
C PHE A 67 17.25 -7.73 9.98
N ARG A 68 18.25 -6.99 9.54
CA ARG A 68 18.23 -5.53 9.47
C ARG A 68 18.86 -5.06 8.17
N ASP A 69 18.26 -4.09 7.55
CA ASP A 69 18.75 -3.39 6.39
C ASP A 69 18.79 -1.89 6.70
N ASP A 70 19.98 -1.36 6.93
CA ASP A 70 20.18 0.05 7.29
C ASP A 70 20.09 0.98 6.08
N THR A 71 20.10 0.43 4.87
CA THR A 71 20.00 1.16 3.60
C THR A 71 18.63 1.04 2.93
N GLY A 72 17.79 0.16 3.42
CA GLY A 72 16.46 -0.13 2.88
C GLY A 72 15.37 -0.17 3.94
N PHE A 73 14.12 -0.15 3.49
CA PHE A 73 12.96 -0.28 4.36
C PHE A 73 12.49 -1.73 4.42
N ILE A 74 12.50 -2.32 5.62
CA ILE A 74 11.90 -3.62 5.90
C ILE A 74 10.63 -3.39 6.70
N ALA A 75 9.50 -3.67 6.08
CA ALA A 75 8.21 -3.45 6.71
C ALA A 75 8.01 -4.33 7.97
N GLN A 76 8.54 -5.54 7.96
CA GLN A 76 8.37 -6.50 9.05
C GLN A 76 9.44 -7.59 9.01
N ALA A 77 10.15 -7.78 10.13
CA ALA A 77 11.07 -8.90 10.35
C ALA A 77 10.37 -10.05 11.10
N GLY A 78 10.96 -11.24 11.06
CA GLY A 78 10.42 -12.43 11.73
C GLY A 78 9.19 -13.03 11.04
N VAL A 79 9.05 -12.85 9.74
CA VAL A 79 7.89 -13.34 8.98
C VAL A 79 8.27 -14.12 7.74
N ARG A 80 7.34 -14.97 7.30
CA ARG A 80 7.31 -15.56 5.95
C ARG A 80 6.11 -14.99 5.21
N ARG A 81 6.34 -14.55 3.99
CA ARG A 81 5.32 -13.98 3.11
C ARG A 81 5.25 -14.76 1.81
N ALA A 82 4.06 -15.15 1.42
CA ALA A 82 3.75 -15.66 0.09
C ALA A 82 2.76 -14.68 -0.55
N LYS A 83 3.10 -14.16 -1.72
CA LYS A 83 2.25 -13.26 -2.50
C LYS A 83 2.12 -13.80 -3.91
N GLY A 84 0.92 -13.70 -4.48
CA GLY A 84 0.64 -14.13 -5.84
C GLY A 84 -0.34 -13.21 -6.53
N ARG A 85 -0.21 -13.09 -7.85
CA ARG A 85 -1.14 -12.39 -8.73
C ARG A 85 -1.27 -13.18 -10.02
N VAL A 86 -2.49 -13.33 -10.50
CA VAL A 86 -2.78 -13.77 -11.86
C VAL A 86 -3.69 -12.74 -12.52
N ALA A 87 -3.46 -12.50 -13.80
CA ALA A 87 -4.22 -11.51 -14.55
C ALA A 87 -4.45 -11.97 -15.99
N THR A 88 -5.58 -11.56 -16.55
CA THR A 88 -5.87 -11.70 -17.98
C THR A 88 -6.44 -10.40 -18.51
N GLY A 89 -6.00 -9.98 -19.69
CA GLY A 89 -6.32 -8.67 -20.26
C GLY A 89 -6.93 -8.74 -21.64
N TRP A 90 -7.62 -7.68 -21.99
CA TRP A 90 -8.19 -7.43 -23.32
C TRP A 90 -7.82 -6.02 -23.76
N GLY A 91 -7.48 -5.85 -25.04
CA GLY A 91 -7.28 -4.55 -25.66
C GLY A 91 -8.58 -4.04 -26.27
N ASN A 92 -8.73 -2.72 -26.33
CA ASN A 92 -9.84 -2.04 -26.98
C ASN A 92 -11.21 -2.57 -26.55
N TRP A 93 -11.47 -2.59 -25.25
CA TRP A 93 -12.73 -3.06 -24.67
C TRP A 93 -13.67 -1.86 -24.43
N GLY A 94 -14.63 -1.64 -25.33
CA GLY A 94 -15.54 -0.49 -25.27
C GLY A 94 -14.77 0.85 -25.36
N PRO A 95 -14.95 1.77 -24.39
CA PRO A 95 -14.25 3.06 -24.35
C PRO A 95 -12.82 2.96 -23.77
N PHE A 96 -12.38 1.76 -23.37
CA PHE A 96 -11.09 1.54 -22.73
C PHE A 96 -10.05 1.00 -23.71
N ASN A 97 -8.81 1.45 -23.57
CA ASN A 97 -7.67 0.96 -24.36
C ASN A 97 -7.27 -0.45 -23.90
N GLU A 98 -7.35 -0.69 -22.59
CA GLU A 98 -7.09 -1.98 -21.98
C GLU A 98 -8.04 -2.20 -20.81
N PHE A 99 -8.39 -3.47 -20.62
CA PHE A 99 -9.15 -3.95 -19.47
C PHE A 99 -8.52 -5.24 -18.98
N TRP A 100 -8.31 -5.35 -17.66
CA TRP A 100 -7.69 -6.50 -17.02
C TRP A 100 -8.56 -6.99 -15.86
N LEU A 101 -8.72 -8.30 -15.79
CA LEU A 101 -9.19 -8.99 -14.60
C LEU A 101 -7.97 -9.49 -13.82
N ASN A 102 -7.98 -9.26 -12.52
CA ASN A 102 -6.90 -9.62 -11.61
C ASN A 102 -7.43 -10.47 -10.46
N LEU A 103 -6.62 -11.39 -10.00
CA LEU A 103 -6.78 -12.04 -8.71
C LEU A 103 -5.45 -11.96 -7.97
N GLU A 104 -5.45 -11.27 -6.85
CA GLU A 104 -4.29 -11.14 -5.98
C GLU A 104 -4.50 -11.93 -4.69
N GLY A 105 -3.42 -12.51 -4.17
CA GLY A 105 -3.43 -13.22 -2.90
C GLY A 105 -2.16 -12.94 -2.11
N GLU A 106 -2.31 -12.83 -0.79
CA GLU A 106 -1.18 -12.66 0.12
C GLU A 106 -1.41 -13.48 1.41
N ARG A 107 -0.36 -14.12 1.87
CA ARG A 107 -0.33 -14.78 3.17
C ARG A 107 0.96 -14.46 3.88
N VAL A 108 0.84 -13.96 5.11
CA VAL A 108 1.96 -13.68 6.00
C VAL A 108 1.82 -14.55 7.25
N THR A 109 2.89 -15.24 7.61
CA THR A 109 2.96 -16.04 8.83
C THR A 109 4.11 -15.58 9.70
N ASP A 110 3.90 -15.61 11.00
CA ASP A 110 4.99 -15.45 11.97
C ASP A 110 5.97 -16.60 11.83
N ARG A 111 7.26 -16.29 11.77
CA ARG A 111 8.29 -17.29 11.50
C ARG A 111 8.55 -18.23 12.69
N ALA A 112 8.40 -17.73 13.90
CA ALA A 112 8.68 -18.50 15.12
C ALA A 112 7.55 -19.48 15.46
N THR A 113 6.31 -19.02 15.31
CA THR A 113 5.12 -19.79 15.73
C THR A 113 4.39 -20.46 14.56
N GLY A 114 4.62 -20.00 13.33
CA GLY A 114 3.84 -20.42 12.15
C GLY A 114 2.42 -19.83 12.11
N ALA A 115 2.05 -19.01 13.09
CA ALA A 115 0.72 -18.39 13.15
C ALA A 115 0.49 -17.48 11.94
N VAL A 116 -0.71 -17.52 11.37
CA VAL A 116 -1.10 -16.62 10.28
C VAL A 116 -1.31 -15.22 10.84
N VAL A 117 -0.58 -14.24 10.29
CA VAL A 117 -0.68 -12.82 10.66
C VAL A 117 -1.62 -12.09 9.70
N LEU A 118 -1.51 -12.37 8.42
CA LEU A 118 -2.33 -11.81 7.35
C LEU A 118 -2.70 -12.89 6.36
N GLN A 119 -3.93 -12.87 5.87
CA GLN A 119 -4.35 -13.65 4.71
C GLN A 119 -5.39 -12.84 3.95
N ASP A 120 -5.10 -12.58 2.67
CA ASP A 120 -5.96 -11.84 1.76
C ASP A 120 -6.13 -12.56 0.44
N LEU A 121 -7.29 -12.39 -0.17
CA LEU A 121 -7.57 -12.78 -1.54
C LEU A 121 -8.48 -11.70 -2.14
N ALA A 122 -7.99 -10.99 -3.14
CA ALA A 122 -8.62 -9.82 -3.71
C ALA A 122 -8.82 -9.97 -5.23
N PRO A 123 -10.02 -10.33 -5.69
CA PRO A 123 -10.37 -10.14 -7.08
C PRO A 123 -10.47 -8.65 -7.41
N GLY A 124 -10.05 -8.29 -8.61
CA GLY A 124 -10.02 -6.89 -9.02
C GLY A 124 -10.04 -6.70 -10.51
N ILE A 125 -10.18 -5.45 -10.88
CA ILE A 125 -10.09 -4.96 -12.25
C ILE A 125 -9.05 -3.84 -12.34
N TRP A 126 -8.46 -3.72 -13.50
CA TRP A 126 -7.63 -2.58 -13.87
C TRP A 126 -7.93 -2.21 -15.32
N LEU A 127 -7.95 -0.94 -15.62
CA LEU A 127 -8.26 -0.44 -16.95
C LEU A 127 -7.51 0.84 -17.28
N THR A 128 -7.28 1.05 -18.56
CA THR A 128 -6.78 2.30 -19.10
C THR A 128 -7.75 2.85 -20.17
N GLY A 129 -7.70 4.16 -20.39
CA GLY A 129 -8.59 4.81 -21.34
C GLY A 129 -8.06 6.14 -21.86
N ALA A 130 -8.94 6.89 -22.48
CA ALA A 130 -8.62 8.23 -22.97
C ALA A 130 -8.16 9.16 -21.84
N HIS A 131 -7.47 10.24 -22.19
CA HIS A 131 -6.95 11.23 -21.23
C HIS A 131 -5.98 10.64 -20.19
N ASN A 132 -5.18 9.64 -20.57
CA ASN A 132 -4.30 8.91 -19.67
C ASN A 132 -5.06 8.35 -18.44
N LEU A 133 -6.31 7.96 -18.64
CA LEU A 133 -7.07 7.30 -17.58
C LEU A 133 -6.41 5.97 -17.25
N GLU A 134 -6.12 5.79 -15.98
CA GLU A 134 -5.83 4.52 -15.33
C GLU A 134 -6.74 4.39 -14.13
N ALA A 135 -7.45 3.27 -14.01
CA ALA A 135 -8.33 3.03 -12.87
C ALA A 135 -8.28 1.56 -12.46
N TRP A 136 -8.50 1.33 -11.19
CA TRP A 136 -8.49 0.00 -10.61
C TRP A 136 -9.52 -0.12 -9.48
N ALA A 137 -9.98 -1.34 -9.24
CA ALA A 137 -10.82 -1.65 -8.09
C ALA A 137 -10.56 -3.09 -7.64
N TYR A 138 -10.43 -3.31 -6.33
CA TYR A 138 -10.22 -4.61 -5.70
C TYR A 138 -11.22 -4.81 -4.56
N LEU A 139 -11.77 -6.01 -4.48
CA LEU A 139 -12.68 -6.41 -3.40
C LEU A 139 -11.95 -7.33 -2.42
N HIS A 140 -11.65 -6.82 -1.25
CA HIS A 140 -11.02 -7.55 -0.15
C HIS A 140 -12.10 -8.26 0.70
N GLY A 141 -12.70 -9.31 0.17
CA GLY A 141 -13.80 -10.03 0.83
C GLY A 141 -13.37 -11.18 1.72
N LEU A 142 -12.17 -11.70 1.49
CA LEU A 142 -11.62 -12.86 2.20
C LEU A 142 -10.42 -12.49 3.07
N MET A 143 -10.17 -11.19 3.24
CA MET A 143 -9.06 -10.71 4.04
C MET A 143 -9.26 -11.07 5.51
N ARG A 144 -8.23 -11.68 6.09
CA ARG A 144 -8.11 -11.90 7.52
C ARG A 144 -6.77 -11.32 7.96
N GLY A 145 -6.78 -10.56 9.04
CA GLY A 145 -5.56 -10.01 9.59
C GLY A 145 -5.76 -9.59 11.03
N THR A 146 -4.70 -9.51 11.80
CA THR A 146 -4.74 -8.82 13.08
C THR A 146 -4.80 -7.31 12.80
N ALA A 147 -5.59 -6.57 13.57
CA ALA A 147 -5.68 -5.12 13.41
C ALA A 147 -4.30 -4.43 13.55
N ALA A 148 -3.43 -4.99 14.39
CA ALA A 148 -2.08 -4.49 14.63
C ALA A 148 -1.00 -5.12 13.74
N MET A 149 -1.36 -6.06 12.85
CA MET A 149 -0.40 -6.87 12.08
C MET A 149 0.72 -7.51 12.93
N ARG A 150 0.45 -7.73 14.20
CA ARG A 150 1.38 -8.37 15.13
C ARG A 150 0.93 -9.79 15.39
N PRO A 151 1.83 -10.77 15.34
CA PRO A 151 1.53 -12.11 15.76
C PRO A 151 1.34 -12.11 17.28
N ASP A 152 0.09 -12.05 17.70
CA ASP A 152 -0.29 -12.32 19.09
C ASP A 152 -0.97 -13.68 19.10
N ALA A 153 -0.30 -14.68 19.67
CA ALA A 153 -0.73 -16.08 19.62
C ALA A 153 -2.10 -16.34 20.27
N GLY A 154 -2.64 -15.37 20.99
CA GLY A 154 -3.95 -15.45 21.64
C GLY A 154 -5.09 -14.74 20.91
N ARG A 155 -4.83 -13.96 19.87
CA ARG A 155 -5.86 -13.16 19.20
C ARG A 155 -6.37 -13.78 17.89
N PRO A 156 -7.68 -13.84 17.67
CA PRO A 156 -8.24 -14.34 16.42
C PRO A 156 -7.95 -13.38 15.27
N LEU A 157 -7.76 -13.91 14.06
CA LEU A 157 -7.68 -13.11 12.86
C LEU A 157 -9.02 -12.38 12.62
N GLN A 158 -8.96 -11.08 12.43
CA GLN A 158 -10.13 -10.22 12.18
C GLN A 158 -10.45 -10.18 10.69
N GLN A 159 -11.67 -10.53 10.33
CA GLN A 159 -12.10 -10.48 8.94
C GLN A 159 -12.45 -9.05 8.53
N GLN A 160 -11.62 -8.45 7.70
CA GLN A 160 -11.93 -7.20 7.03
C GLN A 160 -12.63 -7.48 5.69
N ARG A 161 -13.55 -6.60 5.32
CA ARG A 161 -14.26 -6.64 4.02
C ARG A 161 -14.40 -5.23 3.52
N TYR A 162 -13.70 -4.88 2.45
CA TYR A 162 -13.78 -3.55 1.87
C TYR A 162 -13.50 -3.55 0.37
N LEU A 163 -14.06 -2.57 -0.29
CA LEU A 163 -13.68 -2.17 -1.63
C LEU A 163 -12.51 -1.20 -1.54
N ALA A 164 -11.45 -1.46 -2.29
CA ALA A 164 -10.41 -0.49 -2.58
C ALA A 164 -10.48 -0.13 -4.06
N ALA A 165 -10.51 1.15 -4.39
CA ALA A 165 -10.56 1.63 -5.77
C ALA A 165 -9.73 2.90 -5.91
N GLY A 166 -9.17 3.10 -7.09
CA GLY A 166 -8.43 4.31 -7.39
C GLY A 166 -8.43 4.64 -8.86
N MET A 167 -8.11 5.88 -9.18
CA MET A 167 -7.95 6.34 -10.54
C MET A 167 -6.95 7.47 -10.64
N THR A 168 -6.30 7.54 -11.79
CA THR A 168 -5.57 8.71 -12.26
C THR A 168 -6.05 9.10 -13.65
N VAL A 169 -6.09 10.38 -13.93
CA VAL A 169 -6.50 10.90 -15.25
C VAL A 169 -5.87 12.26 -15.50
N THR A 170 -5.71 12.62 -16.77
CA THR A 170 -5.35 13.95 -17.25
C THR A 170 -6.62 14.67 -17.77
N PRO A 171 -7.37 15.41 -16.92
CA PRO A 171 -8.65 16.00 -17.34
C PRO A 171 -8.50 17.05 -18.44
N ALA A 172 -7.44 17.84 -18.38
CA ALA A 172 -7.17 18.91 -19.32
C ALA A 172 -5.69 19.34 -19.28
N LEU A 173 -5.25 20.12 -20.25
CA LEU A 173 -3.88 20.65 -20.28
C LEU A 173 -3.53 21.52 -19.07
N TRP A 174 -4.51 22.26 -18.53
CA TRP A 174 -4.34 23.04 -17.30
C TRP A 174 -4.51 22.23 -16.02
N ALA A 175 -4.97 20.98 -16.12
CA ALA A 175 -5.11 20.02 -15.04
C ALA A 175 -4.46 18.68 -15.46
N PRO A 176 -3.12 18.60 -15.48
CA PRO A 176 -2.39 17.45 -16.04
C PRO A 176 -2.52 16.16 -15.21
N LEU A 177 -2.96 16.25 -13.96
CA LEU A 177 -3.14 15.07 -13.13
C LEU A 177 -4.27 15.28 -12.11
N LEU A 178 -5.25 14.39 -12.13
CA LEU A 178 -6.20 14.15 -11.06
C LEU A 178 -5.99 12.70 -10.59
N SER A 179 -5.83 12.51 -9.29
CA SER A 179 -5.79 11.18 -8.65
C SER A 179 -6.84 11.10 -7.56
N ALA A 180 -7.54 9.99 -7.48
CA ALA A 180 -8.50 9.70 -6.42
C ALA A 180 -8.34 8.26 -5.96
N GLU A 181 -8.41 8.04 -4.65
CA GLU A 181 -8.42 6.71 -4.03
C GLU A 181 -9.53 6.62 -3.00
N LEU A 182 -10.15 5.46 -2.92
CA LEU A 182 -11.25 5.15 -2.01
C LEU A 182 -11.00 3.79 -1.37
N LYS A 183 -11.21 3.70 -0.04
CA LYS A 183 -11.45 2.43 0.66
C LYS A 183 -12.79 2.54 1.38
N LEU A 184 -13.66 1.56 1.24
CA LEU A 184 -14.98 1.59 1.84
C LEU A 184 -15.41 0.19 2.29
N GLY A 185 -15.83 0.03 3.54
CA GLY A 185 -16.28 -1.24 4.07
C GLY A 185 -16.00 -1.42 5.55
N ARG A 186 -15.58 -2.63 5.93
CA ARG A 186 -15.15 -2.94 7.30
C ARG A 186 -13.61 -2.89 7.36
N LEU A 187 -13.10 -1.86 8.00
CA LEU A 187 -11.69 -1.58 8.14
C LEU A 187 -11.21 -1.85 9.57
N ALA A 188 -9.91 -2.10 9.76
CA ALA A 188 -9.35 -2.34 11.07
C ALA A 188 -9.42 -1.11 11.97
N ASP A 189 -10.07 -1.24 13.11
CA ASP A 189 -9.88 -0.35 14.25
C ASP A 189 -8.72 -0.91 15.10
N VAL A 190 -7.52 -0.36 14.88
CA VAL A 190 -6.29 -0.85 15.52
C VAL A 190 -6.37 -0.74 17.06
N ALA A 191 -7.04 0.28 17.59
CA ALA A 191 -7.16 0.48 19.03
C ALA A 191 -8.17 -0.46 19.69
N GLY A 192 -9.27 -0.75 18.97
CA GLY A 192 -10.30 -1.67 19.45
C GLY A 192 -10.03 -3.13 19.06
N ASP A 193 -9.01 -3.39 18.22
CA ASP A 193 -8.69 -4.71 17.66
C ASP A 193 -9.89 -5.43 17.04
N VAL A 194 -10.73 -4.67 16.33
CA VAL A 194 -11.93 -5.18 15.66
C VAL A 194 -12.15 -4.49 14.32
N PRO A 195 -12.73 -5.17 13.31
CA PRO A 195 -13.10 -4.51 12.07
C PRO A 195 -14.41 -3.73 12.25
N ARG A 196 -14.39 -2.46 11.86
CA ARG A 196 -15.54 -1.55 11.95
C ARG A 196 -15.95 -0.98 10.59
N PRO A 197 -17.22 -0.65 10.41
CA PRO A 197 -17.67 0.10 9.23
C PRO A 197 -16.92 1.43 9.13
N GLY A 198 -16.43 1.74 7.95
CA GLY A 198 -15.68 2.95 7.73
C GLY A 198 -15.23 3.12 6.30
N GLY A 199 -14.42 4.13 6.07
CA GLY A 199 -13.85 4.43 4.77
C GLY A 199 -12.66 5.36 4.88
N GLN A 200 -11.97 5.47 3.76
CA GLN A 200 -10.90 6.43 3.54
C GLN A 200 -11.03 6.95 2.11
N VAL A 201 -10.94 8.23 1.93
CA VAL A 201 -10.87 8.86 0.61
C VAL A 201 -9.67 9.78 0.55
N GLN A 202 -8.96 9.73 -0.57
CA GLN A 202 -7.88 10.65 -0.89
C GLN A 202 -8.09 11.19 -2.30
N VAL A 203 -7.92 12.50 -2.47
CA VAL A 203 -7.99 13.16 -3.77
C VAL A 203 -6.81 14.11 -3.88
N SER A 204 -6.12 14.07 -5.00
CA SER A 204 -5.09 15.04 -5.34
C SER A 204 -5.27 15.55 -6.76
N LEU A 205 -4.98 16.81 -6.96
CA LEU A 205 -5.03 17.48 -8.24
C LEU A 205 -3.73 18.25 -8.45
N THR A 206 -3.12 18.14 -9.62
CA THR A 206 -2.12 19.09 -10.08
C THR A 206 -2.78 19.98 -11.12
N THR A 207 -2.75 21.30 -10.94
CA THR A 207 -3.38 22.22 -11.85
C THR A 207 -2.51 23.47 -12.08
N ARG A 208 -2.57 23.99 -13.29
CA ARG A 208 -1.89 25.21 -13.75
C ARG A 208 -2.91 26.20 -14.28
N PRO A 209 -3.66 26.86 -13.39
CA PRO A 209 -4.70 27.80 -13.81
C PRO A 209 -4.13 29.04 -14.54
N LEU A 210 -2.86 29.33 -14.32
CA LEU A 210 -2.08 30.34 -15.00
C LEU A 210 -0.73 29.76 -15.44
N PRO A 211 -0.09 30.27 -16.52
CA PRO A 211 1.21 29.76 -16.99
C PRO A 211 2.33 29.76 -15.94
N ARG A 212 2.21 30.65 -14.93
CA ARG A 212 3.21 30.80 -13.86
C ARG A 212 2.76 30.25 -12.52
N LEU A 213 1.53 29.76 -12.40
CA LEU A 213 0.97 29.27 -11.14
C LEU A 213 0.66 27.78 -11.24
N GLU A 214 1.31 26.98 -10.40
CA GLU A 214 1.00 25.57 -10.18
C GLU A 214 0.40 25.40 -8.78
N LEU A 215 -0.71 24.68 -8.70
CA LEU A 215 -1.39 24.35 -7.47
C LEU A 215 -1.54 22.83 -7.35
N GLU A 216 -1.22 22.30 -6.17
CA GLU A 216 -1.39 20.87 -5.84
C GLU A 216 -2.22 20.74 -4.54
N PRO A 217 -3.56 20.85 -4.59
CA PRO A 217 -4.39 20.46 -3.48
C PRO A 217 -4.38 18.94 -3.29
N ARG A 218 -4.27 18.49 -2.05
CA ARG A 218 -4.43 17.11 -1.61
C ARG A 218 -5.41 17.08 -0.44
N LEU A 219 -6.43 16.25 -0.55
CA LEU A 219 -7.49 16.09 0.43
C LEU A 219 -7.52 14.62 0.85
N GLY A 220 -7.44 14.38 2.14
CA GLY A 220 -7.59 13.06 2.73
C GLY A 220 -8.63 13.10 3.84
N HIS A 221 -9.50 12.10 3.88
CA HIS A 221 -10.45 11.92 4.96
C HIS A 221 -10.64 10.43 5.23
N GLY A 222 -10.54 10.04 6.49
CA GLY A 222 -10.76 8.68 6.96
C GLY A 222 -11.74 8.68 8.13
N TRP A 223 -12.57 7.64 8.22
CA TRP A 223 -13.53 7.51 9.32
C TRP A 223 -13.80 6.06 9.68
N LEU A 224 -14.13 5.83 10.95
CA LEU A 224 -14.67 4.58 11.47
C LEU A 224 -15.93 4.87 12.27
N ARG A 225 -16.86 3.93 12.28
CA ARG A 225 -18.12 4.02 13.02
C ARG A 225 -18.27 2.84 13.98
N ALA A 226 -18.86 3.09 15.15
CA ALA A 226 -19.32 2.07 16.09
C ALA A 226 -20.77 2.38 16.46
N ASP A 227 -21.64 1.38 16.38
CA ASP A 227 -23.06 1.50 16.72
C ASP A 227 -23.77 2.68 16.03
N GLY A 228 -23.41 2.91 14.74
CA GLY A 228 -23.95 4.00 13.93
C GLY A 228 -23.36 5.39 14.22
N ARG A 229 -22.54 5.53 15.27
CA ARG A 229 -21.90 6.81 15.65
C ARG A 229 -20.48 6.90 15.14
N ALA A 230 -19.99 8.12 14.95
CA ALA A 230 -18.60 8.35 14.62
C ALA A 230 -17.72 7.90 15.81
N LEU A 231 -16.82 6.96 15.56
CA LEU A 231 -15.81 6.53 16.52
C LEU A 231 -14.49 7.26 16.31
N TYR A 232 -14.12 7.43 15.06
CA TYR A 232 -12.89 8.04 14.63
C TYR A 232 -13.12 8.79 13.34
N ALA A 233 -12.55 9.98 13.21
CA ALA A 233 -12.45 10.71 11.97
C ALA A 233 -11.10 11.42 11.90
N GLU A 234 -10.48 11.38 10.74
CA GLU A 234 -9.22 12.06 10.47
C GLU A 234 -9.34 12.80 9.15
N SER A 235 -8.92 14.05 9.14
CA SER A 235 -8.80 14.86 7.93
C SER A 235 -7.37 15.35 7.79
N ALA A 236 -6.81 15.19 6.60
CA ALA A 236 -5.49 15.69 6.24
C ALA A 236 -5.58 16.42 4.90
N HIS A 237 -5.42 17.73 4.94
CA HIS A 237 -5.50 18.57 3.75
C HIS A 237 -4.17 19.28 3.56
N GLN A 238 -3.71 19.36 2.33
CA GLN A 238 -2.52 20.10 1.95
C GLN A 238 -2.79 20.89 0.67
N LEU A 239 -2.35 22.13 0.64
CA LEU A 239 -2.23 22.90 -0.57
C LEU A 239 -0.77 23.27 -0.77
N LEU A 240 -0.19 22.87 -1.89
CA LEU A 240 1.07 23.37 -2.37
C LEU A 240 0.79 24.35 -3.50
N ALA A 241 1.31 25.56 -3.39
CA ALA A 241 1.26 26.57 -4.42
C ALA A 241 2.69 26.92 -4.85
N ARG A 242 2.96 26.94 -6.15
CA ARG A 242 4.25 27.33 -6.71
C ARG A 242 4.03 28.42 -7.75
N TRP A 243 4.70 29.55 -7.54
CA TRP A 243 4.73 30.67 -8.50
C TRP A 243 6.09 30.72 -9.18
N HIS A 244 6.11 30.66 -10.49
CA HIS A 244 7.33 30.73 -11.30
C HIS A 244 7.53 32.18 -11.79
N PHE A 245 8.61 32.82 -11.32
CA PHE A 245 9.02 34.16 -11.81
C PHE A 245 9.77 34.04 -13.13
N SER A 246 10.62 33.00 -13.24
CA SER A 246 11.42 32.68 -14.45
C SER A 246 11.62 31.16 -14.54
N ALA A 247 12.36 30.69 -15.52
CA ALA A 247 12.73 29.27 -15.67
C ALA A 247 13.58 28.75 -14.48
N THR A 248 14.29 29.65 -13.78
CA THR A 248 15.23 29.28 -12.71
C THR A 248 14.79 29.76 -11.33
N GLN A 249 13.74 30.59 -11.24
CA GLN A 249 13.28 31.17 -9.99
C GLN A 249 11.82 30.87 -9.72
N SER A 250 11.52 30.34 -8.55
CA SER A 250 10.16 30.08 -8.10
C SER A 250 10.01 30.30 -6.60
N LEU A 251 8.81 30.68 -6.20
CA LEU A 251 8.36 30.70 -4.80
C LEU A 251 7.43 29.53 -4.56
N ARG A 252 7.64 28.79 -3.48
CA ARG A 252 6.82 27.68 -3.05
C ARG A 252 6.21 27.96 -1.69
N ALA A 253 4.90 27.81 -1.57
CA ALA A 253 4.17 27.86 -0.31
C ALA A 253 3.46 26.53 -0.06
N ILE A 254 3.44 26.06 1.18
CA ILE A 254 2.74 24.85 1.60
C ILE A 254 1.89 25.18 2.80
N VAL A 255 0.60 24.92 2.69
CA VAL A 255 -0.35 24.98 3.81
C VAL A 255 -0.83 23.58 4.10
N ARG A 256 -0.77 23.17 5.37
CA ARG A 256 -1.27 21.87 5.83
C ARG A 256 -2.29 22.07 6.95
N TYR A 257 -3.33 21.26 6.90
CA TYR A 257 -4.34 21.16 7.94
C TYR A 257 -4.53 19.69 8.28
N THR A 258 -4.46 19.34 9.55
CA THR A 258 -4.78 18.01 10.05
C THR A 258 -5.74 18.14 11.22
N ALA A 259 -6.76 17.29 11.25
CA ALA A 259 -7.68 17.18 12.37
C ALA A 259 -7.96 15.70 12.62
N THR A 260 -7.95 15.30 13.89
CA THR A 260 -8.29 13.94 14.32
C THR A 260 -9.30 14.04 15.44
N GLU A 261 -10.41 13.37 15.28
CA GLU A 261 -11.47 13.25 16.27
C GLU A 261 -11.63 11.80 16.67
N ARG A 262 -11.72 11.53 17.96
CA ARG A 262 -11.99 10.20 18.49
C ARG A 262 -13.02 10.29 19.60
N SER A 263 -14.16 9.60 19.43
CA SER A 263 -15.19 9.52 20.45
C SER A 263 -14.75 8.56 21.57
N GLY A 264 -14.83 9.00 22.83
CA GLY A 264 -14.55 8.19 24.01
C GLY A 264 -13.09 8.17 24.48
N ALA A 265 -12.21 8.99 23.91
CA ALA A 265 -10.91 9.28 24.50
C ALA A 265 -11.01 10.56 25.34
N THR A 266 -11.25 10.43 26.63
CA THR A 266 -10.68 11.37 27.59
C THR A 266 -9.17 11.16 27.55
N LEU A 267 -8.44 12.09 26.93
CA LEU A 267 -7.00 12.20 27.07
C LEU A 267 -6.65 12.60 28.50
#